data_3562b5b65b32e37739b1a0b83520819b
#
_entry.id   3562b5b65b32e37739b1a0b83520819b
#
_cell.length_a   1.000
_cell.length_b   1.000
_cell.length_c   1.000
_cell.angle_alpha   90.00
_cell.angle_beta   90.00
_cell.angle_gamma   90.00
#
_symmetry.space_group_name_H-M   'P 1'
#
loop_
_entity.id
_entity.type
_entity.pdbx_description
1 polymer ?
#
loop_
_entity_poly.entity_id
_entity_poly.type
_entity_poly.pdbx_seq_one_letter_code
_entity_poly.pdbx_strand_id
1 'polypeptide(L)'
;MKKPFKLFSLIAFGVSSLIYPINSSDAATKPKPMTVHFINVDQGDATYIKTPNGDDILIDAGNKGKGDEVVAYLKKQKVDDIELMISSHPDADHVGGLDEVLAAFKVEAVYAPKVSHTTQAYKDFLSAVKREKLTIKTAKADVQVALKDKSIKAKFIAPVKEYAKTDLNNWSAVLHINYNKNNFLFTGDAEAQSEKDMIAKKFISKVDVLKVGHHGSKDSSTQAFLNLAKPTYSIISVGAKNSYKHPTTETLSRLTKIKSKIYRTDQKGTIKVVSDGQKITITTEKK
;
A
#
# COMPACT_ATOMS: atom_id res chain seq x y z
N MET A 1 -39.81 96.01 20.48
CA MET A 1 -40.33 94.95 19.61
C MET A 1 -39.11 94.13 19.18
N LYS A 2 -38.82 92.99 19.81
CA LYS A 2 -37.71 92.09 19.51
C LYS A 2 -38.23 90.84 18.86
N LYS A 3 -37.76 90.54 17.63
CA LYS A 3 -38.09 89.28 16.91
C LYS A 3 -37.24 88.17 17.39
N PRO A 4 -37.74 86.93 17.55
CA PRO A 4 -36.91 85.79 17.93
C PRO A 4 -36.25 85.17 16.74
N PHE A 5 -34.97 84.81 16.97
CA PHE A 5 -34.08 84.04 16.09
C PHE A 5 -34.48 82.55 16.08
N LYS A 6 -34.76 81.99 14.90
CA LYS A 6 -35.01 80.55 14.76
C LYS A 6 -33.69 79.84 14.51
N LEU A 7 -33.35 78.97 15.40
CA LEU A 7 -32.22 78.09 15.32
C LEU A 7 -32.61 76.85 14.45
N PHE A 8 -31.96 76.69 13.31
CA PHE A 8 -32.07 75.51 12.49
C PHE A 8 -31.11 74.44 12.98
N SER A 9 -31.63 73.33 13.47
CA SER A 9 -30.83 72.17 13.88
C SER A 9 -30.58 71.29 12.65
N LEU A 10 -29.33 71.15 12.25
CA LEU A 10 -28.90 70.27 11.17
C LEU A 10 -28.75 68.85 11.76
N ILE A 11 -29.63 67.94 11.37
CA ILE A 11 -29.48 66.52 11.72
C ILE A 11 -28.59 65.88 10.67
N ALA A 12 -27.38 65.52 11.07
CA ALA A 12 -26.43 64.73 10.28
C ALA A 12 -26.83 63.22 10.34
N PHE A 13 -27.28 62.68 9.24
CA PHE A 13 -27.49 61.24 9.10
C PHE A 13 -26.12 60.57 8.88
N GLY A 14 -25.58 59.92 9.91
CA GLY A 14 -24.41 59.06 9.81
C GLY A 14 -24.80 57.73 9.11
N VAL A 15 -24.37 57.53 7.91
CA VAL A 15 -24.47 56.23 7.24
C VAL A 15 -23.37 55.33 7.83
N SER A 16 -23.76 54.47 8.76
CA SER A 16 -22.89 53.43 9.28
C SER A 16 -22.84 52.27 8.27
N SER A 17 -21.80 52.22 7.46
CA SER A 17 -21.54 51.07 6.59
C SER A 17 -21.10 49.87 7.43
N LEU A 18 -22.01 48.94 7.65
CA LEU A 18 -21.73 47.61 8.18
C LEU A 18 -20.84 46.85 7.18
N ILE A 19 -19.53 46.85 7.41
CA ILE A 19 -18.59 45.95 6.71
C ILE A 19 -18.79 44.55 7.33
N TYR A 20 -19.53 43.69 6.65
CA TYR A 20 -19.56 42.26 6.98
C TYR A 20 -18.20 41.68 6.60
N PRO A 21 -17.50 40.98 7.51
CA PRO A 21 -16.31 40.24 7.10
C PRO A 21 -16.76 39.16 6.11
N ILE A 22 -16.25 39.24 4.89
CA ILE A 22 -16.32 38.14 3.93
C ILE A 22 -15.46 37.02 4.52
N ASN A 23 -16.13 36.05 5.17
CA ASN A 23 -15.48 34.79 5.49
C ASN A 23 -15.00 34.21 4.17
N SER A 24 -13.73 34.32 3.86
CA SER A 24 -13.10 33.51 2.83
C SER A 24 -13.30 32.06 3.27
N SER A 25 -14.23 31.38 2.63
CA SER A 25 -14.33 29.92 2.74
C SER A 25 -12.96 29.38 2.39
N ASP A 26 -12.24 28.84 3.37
CA ASP A 26 -11.06 28.04 3.10
C ASP A 26 -11.43 26.99 2.06
N ALA A 27 -10.98 27.20 0.85
CA ALA A 27 -11.11 26.20 -0.20
C ALA A 27 -10.36 24.98 0.33
N ALA A 28 -11.13 24.00 0.81
CA ALA A 28 -10.57 22.76 1.35
C ALA A 28 -9.58 22.22 0.31
N THR A 29 -8.31 22.33 0.62
CA THR A 29 -7.25 21.85 -0.27
C THR A 29 -7.50 20.38 -0.53
N LYS A 30 -7.65 19.99 -1.80
CA LYS A 30 -7.86 18.59 -2.16
C LYS A 30 -6.77 17.76 -1.49
N PRO A 31 -7.11 16.68 -0.77
CA PRO A 31 -6.10 15.84 -0.14
C PRO A 31 -5.12 15.36 -1.21
N LYS A 32 -3.83 15.43 -0.91
CA LYS A 32 -2.81 14.89 -1.80
C LYS A 32 -3.08 13.40 -2.01
N PRO A 33 -2.91 12.86 -3.21
CA PRO A 33 -3.22 11.46 -3.45
C PRO A 33 -2.17 10.54 -2.82
N MET A 34 -2.63 9.40 -2.30
CA MET A 34 -1.79 8.23 -2.08
C MET A 34 -1.61 7.50 -3.41
N THR A 35 -0.41 7.06 -3.72
CA THR A 35 -0.16 6.24 -4.91
C THR A 35 0.41 4.89 -4.53
N VAL A 36 -0.07 3.83 -5.19
CA VAL A 36 0.43 2.45 -5.02
C VAL A 36 0.86 1.94 -6.39
N HIS A 37 2.09 1.50 -6.50
CA HIS A 37 2.70 1.03 -7.74
C HIS A 37 3.03 -0.46 -7.59
N PHE A 38 2.35 -1.31 -8.31
CA PHE A 38 2.69 -2.72 -8.45
C PHE A 38 3.68 -2.81 -9.60
N ILE A 39 4.96 -2.85 -9.24
CA ILE A 39 6.08 -2.79 -10.20
C ILE A 39 6.16 -4.14 -10.91
N ASN A 40 6.27 -4.12 -12.24
CA ASN A 40 6.51 -5.34 -13.00
C ASN A 40 7.97 -5.77 -12.86
N VAL A 41 8.20 -6.81 -12.10
CA VAL A 41 9.49 -7.46 -11.89
C VAL A 41 9.53 -8.87 -12.47
N ASP A 42 8.71 -9.14 -13.49
CA ASP A 42 8.40 -10.49 -14.00
C ASP A 42 7.74 -11.36 -12.92
N GLN A 43 8.27 -12.57 -12.65
CA GLN A 43 7.76 -13.41 -11.58
C GLN A 43 8.29 -12.92 -10.24
N GLY A 44 7.38 -12.50 -9.35
CA GLY A 44 7.69 -11.97 -8.03
C GLY A 44 6.86 -10.73 -7.68
N ASP A 45 7.08 -10.21 -6.51
CA ASP A 45 6.40 -9.02 -6.00
C ASP A 45 7.35 -7.86 -5.78
N ALA A 46 6.93 -6.68 -6.18
CA ALA A 46 7.50 -5.41 -5.74
C ALA A 46 6.39 -4.36 -5.72
N THR A 47 6.10 -3.81 -4.55
CA THR A 47 5.04 -2.81 -4.41
C THR A 47 5.58 -1.57 -3.72
N TYR A 48 5.49 -0.44 -4.40
CA TYR A 48 5.87 0.87 -3.87
C TYR A 48 4.63 1.69 -3.55
N ILE A 49 4.61 2.34 -2.38
CA ILE A 49 3.50 3.18 -1.93
C ILE A 49 4.08 4.53 -1.51
N LYS A 50 3.52 5.61 -2.06
CA LYS A 50 3.78 6.97 -1.59
C LYS A 50 2.55 7.52 -0.89
N THR A 51 2.70 7.90 0.37
CA THR A 51 1.61 8.51 1.15
C THR A 51 1.40 9.98 0.76
N PRO A 52 0.25 10.59 1.07
CA PRO A 52 -0.01 12.00 0.79
C PRO A 52 1.01 12.96 1.41
N ASN A 53 1.57 12.65 2.56
CA ASN A 53 2.56 13.48 3.26
C ASN A 53 4.01 13.07 2.97
N GLY A 54 4.22 12.12 2.08
CA GLY A 54 5.52 11.82 1.50
C GLY A 54 6.23 10.60 2.07
N ASP A 55 5.63 9.82 3.03
CA ASP A 55 6.26 8.55 3.39
C ASP A 55 6.35 7.63 2.17
N ASP A 56 7.51 7.05 1.96
CA ASP A 56 7.81 6.09 0.92
C ASP A 56 7.89 4.68 1.54
N ILE A 57 7.03 3.77 1.07
CA ILE A 57 6.92 2.41 1.58
C ILE A 57 7.24 1.43 0.44
N LEU A 58 8.12 0.48 0.69
CA LEU A 58 8.40 -0.61 -0.24
C LEU A 58 8.03 -1.95 0.40
N ILE A 59 7.24 -2.75 -0.30
CA ILE A 59 6.90 -4.13 0.06
C ILE A 59 7.50 -5.02 -1.02
N ASP A 60 8.49 -5.84 -0.66
CA ASP A 60 9.22 -6.74 -1.54
C ASP A 60 9.94 -6.03 -2.71
N ALA A 61 10.85 -6.73 -3.39
CA ALA A 61 11.63 -6.17 -4.49
C ALA A 61 11.92 -7.19 -5.61
N GLY A 62 11.10 -8.22 -5.74
CA GLY A 62 11.26 -9.24 -6.78
C GLY A 62 12.37 -10.23 -6.50
N ASN A 63 12.70 -11.00 -7.52
CA ASN A 63 13.76 -12.01 -7.46
C ASN A 63 15.15 -11.38 -7.48
N LYS A 64 16.16 -12.15 -7.12
CA LYS A 64 17.57 -11.75 -7.25
C LYS A 64 17.87 -11.28 -8.67
N GLY A 65 18.54 -10.12 -8.78
CA GLY A 65 18.79 -9.44 -10.05
C GLY A 65 17.66 -8.52 -10.53
N LYS A 66 16.55 -8.39 -9.78
CA LYS A 66 15.48 -7.42 -10.06
C LYS A 66 15.58 -6.14 -9.22
N GLY A 67 16.41 -6.15 -8.18
CA GLY A 67 16.60 -4.99 -7.30
C GLY A 67 17.04 -3.74 -8.03
N ASP A 68 17.95 -3.84 -9.00
CA ASP A 68 18.36 -2.67 -9.80
C ASP A 68 17.23 -2.08 -10.63
N GLU A 69 16.31 -2.90 -11.16
CA GLU A 69 15.11 -2.43 -11.86
C GLU A 69 14.18 -1.68 -10.90
N VAL A 70 14.01 -2.20 -9.67
CA VAL A 70 13.22 -1.54 -8.60
C VAL A 70 13.89 -0.24 -8.19
N VAL A 71 15.21 -0.21 -7.97
CA VAL A 71 16.00 1.00 -7.66
C VAL A 71 15.81 2.06 -8.74
N ALA A 72 15.95 1.67 -10.02
CA ALA A 72 15.76 2.60 -11.14
C ALA A 72 14.34 3.16 -11.18
N TYR A 73 13.34 2.30 -10.91
CA TYR A 73 11.94 2.71 -10.83
C TYR A 73 11.70 3.71 -9.69
N LEU A 74 12.20 3.44 -8.49
CA LEU A 74 12.07 4.32 -7.33
C LEU A 74 12.73 5.68 -7.57
N LYS A 75 13.95 5.70 -8.16
CA LYS A 75 14.62 6.94 -8.57
C LYS A 75 13.79 7.75 -9.58
N LYS A 76 13.15 7.08 -10.54
CA LYS A 76 12.22 7.73 -11.50
C LYS A 76 10.99 8.32 -10.79
N GLN A 77 10.53 7.72 -9.68
CA GLN A 77 9.46 8.27 -8.85
C GLN A 77 9.95 9.37 -7.87
N LYS A 78 11.25 9.73 -7.92
CA LYS A 78 11.91 10.74 -7.06
C LYS A 78 11.83 10.38 -5.57
N VAL A 79 12.00 9.09 -5.27
CA VAL A 79 12.21 8.60 -3.90
C VAL A 79 13.59 9.04 -3.46
N ASP A 80 13.71 9.63 -2.28
CA ASP A 80 14.95 10.09 -1.65
C ASP A 80 15.40 9.16 -0.51
N ASP A 81 14.48 8.74 0.32
CA ASP A 81 14.66 7.70 1.34
C ASP A 81 13.41 6.80 1.41
N ILE A 82 13.48 5.74 2.21
CA ILE A 82 12.37 4.77 2.40
C ILE A 82 12.07 4.70 3.89
N GLU A 83 10.93 5.25 4.30
CA GLU A 83 10.52 5.20 5.70
C GLU A 83 10.21 3.79 6.17
N LEU A 84 9.72 2.96 5.26
CA LEU A 84 9.30 1.62 5.59
C LEU A 84 9.62 0.61 4.47
N MET A 85 10.47 -0.35 4.80
CA MET A 85 10.70 -1.54 3.98
C MET A 85 10.05 -2.75 4.63
N ILE A 86 9.32 -3.53 3.85
CA ILE A 86 8.66 -4.76 4.29
C ILE A 86 9.12 -5.91 3.41
N SER A 87 9.70 -6.96 4.00
CA SER A 87 9.79 -8.27 3.39
C SER A 87 8.56 -9.06 3.80
N SER A 88 7.69 -9.40 2.84
CA SER A 88 6.46 -10.13 3.14
C SER A 88 6.76 -11.51 3.70
N HIS A 89 7.68 -12.24 3.09
CA HIS A 89 8.21 -13.52 3.52
C HIS A 89 9.57 -13.78 2.85
N PRO A 90 10.34 -14.84 3.27
CA PRO A 90 11.74 -14.95 2.86
C PRO A 90 11.98 -15.62 1.51
N ASP A 91 10.96 -15.84 0.67
CA ASP A 91 11.15 -16.46 -0.65
C ASP A 91 11.85 -15.50 -1.62
N ALA A 92 12.64 -16.09 -2.53
CA ALA A 92 13.59 -15.34 -3.34
C ALA A 92 12.93 -14.33 -4.29
N ASP A 93 11.74 -14.63 -4.79
CA ASP A 93 10.98 -13.74 -5.68
C ASP A 93 10.25 -12.60 -4.96
N HIS A 94 10.49 -12.48 -3.66
CA HIS A 94 10.04 -11.36 -2.81
C HIS A 94 11.22 -10.61 -2.21
N VAL A 95 12.13 -11.33 -1.55
CA VAL A 95 13.23 -10.72 -0.80
C VAL A 95 14.45 -10.41 -1.67
N GLY A 96 14.49 -10.99 -2.88
CA GLY A 96 15.71 -11.11 -3.67
C GLY A 96 16.34 -9.81 -4.13
N GLY A 97 15.58 -8.74 -4.30
CA GLY A 97 16.09 -7.42 -4.70
C GLY A 97 16.17 -6.40 -3.56
N LEU A 98 15.85 -6.79 -2.32
CA LEU A 98 15.85 -5.84 -1.20
C LEU A 98 17.26 -5.42 -0.78
N ASP A 99 18.27 -6.23 -1.01
CA ASP A 99 19.66 -5.90 -0.70
C ASP A 99 20.22 -4.81 -1.62
N GLU A 100 19.87 -4.78 -2.91
CA GLU A 100 20.20 -3.70 -3.84
C GLU A 100 19.47 -2.40 -3.45
N VAL A 101 18.21 -2.50 -3.03
CA VAL A 101 17.46 -1.32 -2.57
C VAL A 101 18.06 -0.75 -1.29
N LEU A 102 18.45 -1.60 -0.32
CA LEU A 102 19.15 -1.18 0.91
C LEU A 102 20.50 -0.52 0.61
N ALA A 103 21.18 -0.95 -0.45
CA ALA A 103 22.43 -0.32 -0.87
C ALA A 103 22.23 1.04 -1.56
N ALA A 104 21.07 1.27 -2.16
CA ALA A 104 20.78 2.45 -2.98
C ALA A 104 20.05 3.58 -2.25
N PHE A 105 19.31 3.26 -1.19
CA PHE A 105 18.48 4.19 -0.43
C PHE A 105 18.72 4.06 1.07
N LYS A 106 18.64 5.18 1.78
CA LYS A 106 18.50 5.16 3.23
C LYS A 106 17.13 4.57 3.57
N VAL A 107 17.11 3.55 4.45
CA VAL A 107 15.89 2.93 4.96
C VAL A 107 15.75 3.23 6.45
N GLU A 108 14.58 3.70 6.90
CA GLU A 108 14.38 4.05 8.31
C GLU A 108 13.92 2.86 9.16
N ALA A 109 13.08 1.99 8.60
CA ALA A 109 12.57 0.82 9.32
C ALA A 109 12.38 -0.37 8.39
N VAL A 110 12.73 -1.56 8.90
CA VAL A 110 12.52 -2.84 8.20
C VAL A 110 11.59 -3.71 9.02
N TYR A 111 10.59 -4.29 8.36
CA TYR A 111 9.69 -5.29 8.93
C TYR A 111 9.77 -6.59 8.15
N ALA A 112 9.76 -7.71 8.86
CA ALA A 112 9.63 -9.05 8.29
C ALA A 112 8.97 -10.01 9.31
N PRO A 113 8.34 -11.10 8.86
CA PRO A 113 7.85 -12.14 9.77
C PRO A 113 9.01 -12.87 10.48
N LYS A 114 8.71 -13.47 11.64
CA LYS A 114 9.72 -14.18 12.44
C LYS A 114 9.96 -15.60 11.92
N VAL A 115 10.37 -15.71 10.67
CA VAL A 115 10.75 -16.96 10.02
C VAL A 115 12.04 -16.75 9.23
N SER A 116 12.86 -17.77 9.11
CA SER A 116 14.13 -17.71 8.36
C SER A 116 14.10 -18.67 7.19
N HIS A 117 14.92 -18.38 6.18
CA HIS A 117 15.17 -19.26 5.05
C HIS A 117 16.65 -19.44 4.81
N THR A 118 17.05 -20.48 4.07
CA THR A 118 18.46 -20.80 3.81
C THR A 118 18.96 -20.33 2.45
N THR A 119 18.08 -19.70 1.63
CA THR A 119 18.43 -19.19 0.31
C THR A 119 19.48 -18.09 0.37
N GLN A 120 20.24 -17.95 -0.71
CA GLN A 120 21.23 -16.87 -0.83
C GLN A 120 20.55 -15.51 -0.81
N ALA A 121 19.41 -15.35 -1.49
CA ALA A 121 18.62 -14.11 -1.50
C ALA A 121 18.28 -13.62 -0.07
N TYR A 122 17.80 -14.53 0.79
CA TYR A 122 17.49 -14.18 2.17
C TYR A 122 18.74 -13.84 3.00
N LYS A 123 19.85 -14.54 2.78
CA LYS A 123 21.13 -14.24 3.43
C LYS A 123 21.69 -12.88 3.00
N ASP A 124 21.59 -12.54 1.71
CA ASP A 124 22.02 -11.26 1.17
C ASP A 124 21.20 -10.11 1.79
N PHE A 125 19.86 -10.26 1.86
CA PHE A 125 18.98 -9.32 2.56
C PHE A 125 19.37 -9.12 4.03
N LEU A 126 19.58 -10.20 4.80
CA LEU A 126 20.01 -10.08 6.21
C LEU A 126 21.35 -9.38 6.35
N SER A 127 22.29 -9.68 5.44
CA SER A 127 23.61 -9.05 5.42
C SER A 127 23.52 -7.56 5.09
N ALA A 128 22.62 -7.17 4.17
CA ALA A 128 22.36 -5.78 3.85
C ALA A 128 21.74 -5.03 5.03
N VAL A 129 20.71 -5.59 5.67
CA VAL A 129 20.10 -4.99 6.89
C VAL A 129 21.17 -4.77 7.98
N LYS A 130 22.05 -5.75 8.19
CA LYS A 130 23.15 -5.63 9.17
C LYS A 130 24.16 -4.54 8.78
N ARG A 131 24.52 -4.45 7.50
CA ARG A 131 25.44 -3.43 6.97
C ARG A 131 24.91 -2.02 7.20
N GLU A 132 23.60 -1.82 7.00
CA GLU A 132 22.92 -0.55 7.24
C GLU A 132 22.61 -0.30 8.74
N LYS A 133 23.08 -1.18 9.64
CA LYS A 133 22.87 -1.11 11.10
C LYS A 133 21.38 -1.06 11.50
N LEU A 134 20.52 -1.65 10.68
CA LEU A 134 19.11 -1.72 10.93
C LEU A 134 18.74 -2.96 11.77
N THR A 135 17.59 -2.87 12.43
CA THR A 135 16.99 -4.00 13.16
C THR A 135 15.68 -4.36 12.50
N ILE A 136 15.48 -5.66 12.21
CA ILE A 136 14.22 -6.14 11.67
C ILE A 136 13.16 -6.17 12.77
N LYS A 137 12.11 -5.37 12.61
CA LYS A 137 10.92 -5.39 13.45
C LYS A 137 10.01 -6.54 13.02
N THR A 138 9.40 -7.22 13.97
CA THR A 138 8.53 -8.36 13.65
C THR A 138 7.21 -7.89 13.06
N ALA A 139 6.95 -8.27 11.81
CA ALA A 139 5.64 -8.18 11.20
C ALA A 139 4.76 -9.35 11.70
N LYS A 140 3.69 -9.04 12.39
CA LYS A 140 2.68 -10.01 12.85
C LYS A 140 1.34 -9.33 13.05
N ALA A 141 0.29 -10.11 13.15
CA ALA A 141 -1.07 -9.61 13.40
C ALA A 141 -1.12 -8.62 14.58
N ASP A 142 -1.94 -7.58 14.42
CA ASP A 142 -2.16 -6.45 15.34
C ASP A 142 -0.99 -5.47 15.52
N VAL A 143 0.15 -5.68 14.86
CA VAL A 143 1.22 -4.68 14.86
C VAL A 143 0.82 -3.51 13.96
N GLN A 144 0.68 -2.33 14.55
CA GLN A 144 0.46 -1.08 13.82
C GLN A 144 1.79 -0.52 13.33
N VAL A 145 1.77 -0.02 12.12
CA VAL A 145 2.92 0.66 11.51
C VAL A 145 2.76 2.16 11.71
N ALA A 146 3.73 2.77 12.38
CA ALA A 146 3.75 4.22 12.56
C ALA A 146 4.27 4.88 11.28
N LEU A 147 3.44 5.72 10.67
CA LEU A 147 3.79 6.57 9.53
C LEU A 147 3.77 8.04 9.96
N LYS A 148 4.53 8.89 9.26
CA LYS A 148 4.49 10.35 9.44
C LYS A 148 3.11 10.87 9.06
N ASP A 149 2.53 10.29 7.99
CA ASP A 149 1.18 10.62 7.53
C ASP A 149 0.09 10.03 8.43
N LYS A 150 -0.55 10.90 9.22
CA LYS A 150 -1.61 10.51 10.17
C LYS A 150 -2.96 10.24 9.49
N SER A 151 -3.11 10.57 8.21
CA SER A 151 -4.29 10.21 7.42
C SER A 151 -4.30 8.74 6.99
N ILE A 152 -3.16 8.07 7.09
CA ILE A 152 -2.99 6.65 6.77
C ILE A 152 -2.98 5.82 8.05
N LYS A 153 -3.78 4.78 8.08
CA LYS A 153 -3.71 3.73 9.10
C LYS A 153 -3.16 2.47 8.45
N ALA A 154 -2.02 2.01 8.92
CA ALA A 154 -1.36 0.81 8.42
C ALA A 154 -1.19 -0.20 9.55
N LYS A 155 -1.63 -1.44 9.33
CA LYS A 155 -1.58 -2.52 10.32
C LYS A 155 -1.32 -3.85 9.65
N PHE A 156 -0.43 -4.66 10.23
CA PHE A 156 -0.32 -6.07 9.87
C PHE A 156 -1.49 -6.86 10.44
N ILE A 157 -2.10 -7.71 9.62
CA ILE A 157 -3.19 -8.59 10.01
C ILE A 157 -2.80 -10.09 9.93
N ALA A 158 -1.60 -10.38 9.43
CA ALA A 158 -0.95 -11.68 9.46
C ALA A 158 0.59 -11.49 9.51
N PRO A 159 1.35 -12.55 9.92
CA PRO A 159 0.88 -13.85 10.39
C PRO A 159 0.14 -13.75 11.72
N VAL A 160 -0.94 -14.54 11.87
CA VAL A 160 -1.78 -14.56 13.08
C VAL A 160 -1.17 -15.41 14.17
N LYS A 161 -0.39 -16.40 13.77
CA LYS A 161 0.31 -17.36 14.63
C LYS A 161 1.62 -17.79 13.97
N GLU A 162 2.39 -18.60 14.63
CA GLU A 162 3.52 -19.29 14.00
C GLU A 162 3.02 -20.46 13.15
N TYR A 163 3.60 -20.61 11.96
CA TYR A 163 3.37 -21.71 11.04
C TYR A 163 4.59 -22.63 10.99
N ALA A 164 4.49 -23.77 10.33
CA ALA A 164 5.66 -24.60 10.10
C ALA A 164 6.75 -23.81 9.34
N LYS A 165 8.02 -24.01 9.70
CA LYS A 165 9.14 -23.29 9.05
C LYS A 165 9.30 -23.63 7.57
N THR A 166 8.70 -24.72 7.12
CA THR A 166 8.65 -25.16 5.72
C THR A 166 7.48 -24.57 4.94
N ASP A 167 6.56 -23.91 5.63
CA ASP A 167 5.35 -23.31 5.06
C ASP A 167 5.49 -21.79 5.02
N LEU A 168 6.47 -21.32 4.22
CA LEU A 168 6.91 -19.93 4.20
C LEU A 168 5.82 -18.96 3.74
N ASN A 169 4.98 -19.38 2.82
CA ASN A 169 3.90 -18.56 2.27
C ASN A 169 2.90 -18.13 3.35
N ASN A 170 2.53 -19.03 4.26
CA ASN A 170 1.60 -18.68 5.34
C ASN A 170 2.22 -17.75 6.41
N TRP A 171 3.55 -17.56 6.40
CA TRP A 171 4.21 -16.53 7.21
C TRP A 171 4.11 -15.13 6.61
N SER A 172 3.53 -14.96 5.44
CA SER A 172 3.44 -13.66 4.78
C SER A 172 2.90 -12.57 5.71
N ALA A 173 3.64 -11.47 5.77
CA ALA A 173 3.24 -10.25 6.47
C ALA A 173 2.14 -9.55 5.68
N VAL A 174 0.89 -9.82 6.00
CA VAL A 174 -0.26 -9.21 5.33
C VAL A 174 -0.51 -7.82 5.89
N LEU A 175 -0.33 -6.81 5.04
CA LEU A 175 -0.51 -5.40 5.41
C LEU A 175 -1.88 -4.88 4.95
N HIS A 176 -2.65 -4.33 5.88
CA HIS A 176 -3.85 -3.57 5.60
C HIS A 176 -3.56 -2.07 5.74
N ILE A 177 -3.87 -1.31 4.70
CA ILE A 177 -3.78 0.15 4.70
C ILE A 177 -5.18 0.74 4.50
N ASN A 178 -5.56 1.66 5.38
CA ASN A 178 -6.72 2.49 5.20
C ASN A 178 -6.29 3.94 4.94
N TYR A 179 -6.80 4.51 3.86
CA TYR A 179 -6.71 5.94 3.55
C TYR A 179 -8.12 6.50 3.40
N ASN A 180 -8.60 7.18 4.42
CA ASN A 180 -9.97 7.70 4.50
C ASN A 180 -11.02 6.59 4.21
N LYS A 181 -11.72 6.65 3.05
CA LYS A 181 -12.73 5.65 2.65
C LYS A 181 -12.14 4.47 1.89
N ASN A 182 -10.89 4.55 1.45
CA ASN A 182 -10.28 3.50 0.64
C ASN A 182 -9.42 2.55 1.47
N ASN A 183 -9.57 1.27 1.20
CA ASN A 183 -8.89 0.18 1.88
C ASN A 183 -8.07 -0.64 0.90
N PHE A 184 -6.83 -0.92 1.26
CA PHE A 184 -5.86 -1.68 0.47
C PHE A 184 -5.37 -2.86 1.29
N LEU A 185 -5.23 -4.01 0.64
CA LEU A 185 -4.73 -5.22 1.27
C LEU A 185 -3.62 -5.85 0.43
N PHE A 186 -2.44 -5.98 1.05
CA PHE A 186 -1.25 -6.58 0.47
C PHE A 186 -0.99 -7.89 1.16
N THR A 187 -1.14 -9.01 0.45
CA THR A 187 -1.19 -10.33 1.07
C THR A 187 0.11 -11.11 0.98
N GLY A 188 1.13 -10.56 0.26
CA GLY A 188 2.28 -11.38 -0.11
C GLY A 188 1.80 -12.67 -0.76
N ASP A 189 2.29 -13.80 -0.29
CA ASP A 189 1.92 -15.13 -0.76
C ASP A 189 1.07 -15.92 0.25
N ALA A 190 0.41 -15.22 1.18
CA ALA A 190 -0.49 -15.84 2.15
C ALA A 190 -1.46 -16.83 1.47
N GLU A 191 -1.49 -18.05 1.98
CA GLU A 191 -2.30 -19.14 1.47
C GLU A 191 -3.52 -19.43 2.36
N ALA A 192 -4.28 -20.43 1.98
CA ALA A 192 -5.56 -20.78 2.60
C ALA A 192 -5.53 -20.89 4.13
N GLN A 193 -4.42 -21.38 4.71
CA GLN A 193 -4.33 -21.49 6.17
C GLN A 193 -4.21 -20.11 6.83
N SER A 194 -3.36 -19.24 6.33
CA SER A 194 -3.22 -17.85 6.81
C SER A 194 -4.53 -17.08 6.61
N GLU A 195 -5.18 -17.23 5.45
CA GLU A 195 -6.49 -16.62 5.18
C GLU A 195 -7.57 -17.10 6.18
N LYS A 196 -7.64 -18.40 6.46
CA LYS A 196 -8.55 -18.98 7.45
C LYS A 196 -8.32 -18.40 8.85
N ASP A 197 -7.06 -18.24 9.25
CA ASP A 197 -6.71 -17.68 10.55
C ASP A 197 -7.07 -16.20 10.65
N MET A 198 -6.83 -15.40 9.59
CA MET A 198 -7.28 -14.01 9.51
C MET A 198 -8.81 -13.89 9.57
N ILE A 199 -9.55 -14.77 8.90
CA ILE A 199 -11.02 -14.82 8.94
C ILE A 199 -11.50 -15.12 10.37
N ALA A 200 -10.93 -16.13 11.03
CA ALA A 200 -11.28 -16.50 12.39
C ALA A 200 -11.06 -15.35 13.39
N LYS A 201 -10.06 -14.52 13.17
CA LYS A 201 -9.78 -13.30 13.94
C LYS A 201 -10.64 -12.10 13.54
N LYS A 202 -11.50 -12.23 12.52
CA LYS A 202 -12.32 -11.14 11.98
C LYS A 202 -11.49 -9.97 11.47
N PHE A 203 -10.30 -10.22 10.94
CA PHE A 203 -9.42 -9.19 10.40
C PHE A 203 -9.77 -8.83 8.96
N ILE A 204 -10.52 -9.68 8.26
CA ILE A 204 -10.90 -9.44 6.87
C ILE A 204 -12.20 -8.65 6.82
N SER A 205 -12.15 -7.52 6.17
CA SER A 205 -13.29 -6.68 5.83
C SER A 205 -13.23 -6.29 4.35
N LYS A 206 -14.26 -5.64 3.84
CA LYS A 206 -14.28 -5.15 2.47
C LYS A 206 -13.08 -4.25 2.19
N VAL A 207 -12.40 -4.51 1.06
CA VAL A 207 -11.30 -3.68 0.57
C VAL A 207 -11.59 -3.15 -0.84
N ASP A 208 -10.93 -2.07 -1.22
CA ASP A 208 -11.06 -1.53 -2.58
C ASP A 208 -10.03 -2.15 -3.51
N VAL A 209 -8.80 -2.32 -3.04
CA VAL A 209 -7.69 -2.89 -3.81
C VAL A 209 -7.09 -4.07 -3.04
N LEU A 210 -7.00 -5.19 -3.71
CA LEU A 210 -6.34 -6.40 -3.23
C LEU A 210 -5.11 -6.69 -4.10
N LYS A 211 -3.91 -6.78 -3.51
CA LYS A 211 -2.82 -7.57 -4.10
C LYS A 211 -3.17 -9.03 -3.91
N VAL A 212 -3.42 -9.74 -4.99
CA VAL A 212 -3.83 -11.15 -4.97
C VAL A 212 -2.69 -12.02 -4.45
N GLY A 213 -2.97 -12.94 -3.55
CA GLY A 213 -1.97 -13.78 -2.90
C GLY A 213 -1.29 -14.72 -3.90
N HIS A 214 0.00 -14.95 -3.66
CA HIS A 214 0.84 -15.95 -4.31
C HIS A 214 0.70 -15.95 -5.84
N HIS A 215 0.82 -14.73 -6.42
CA HIS A 215 0.77 -14.48 -7.87
C HIS A 215 -0.47 -15.07 -8.57
N GLY A 216 -1.54 -15.33 -7.81
CA GLY A 216 -2.75 -15.98 -8.31
C GLY A 216 -2.70 -17.51 -8.27
N SER A 217 -1.91 -18.11 -7.39
CA SER A 217 -1.95 -19.53 -7.07
C SER A 217 -3.37 -19.99 -6.68
N LYS A 218 -3.70 -21.24 -6.97
CA LYS A 218 -4.96 -21.87 -6.52
C LYS A 218 -5.06 -22.00 -5.00
N ASP A 219 -3.91 -22.03 -4.31
CA ASP A 219 -3.79 -22.25 -2.88
C ASP A 219 -4.00 -20.95 -2.07
N SER A 220 -4.07 -19.80 -2.76
CA SER A 220 -4.34 -18.47 -2.20
C SER A 220 -5.66 -17.89 -2.72
N SER A 221 -6.07 -16.78 -2.14
CA SER A 221 -7.29 -16.05 -2.52
C SER A 221 -8.50 -16.97 -2.58
N THR A 222 -8.72 -17.71 -1.46
CA THR A 222 -9.83 -18.65 -1.33
C THR A 222 -11.18 -17.96 -1.49
N GLN A 223 -12.20 -18.70 -1.91
CA GLN A 223 -13.53 -18.11 -2.08
C GLN A 223 -14.08 -17.55 -0.76
N ALA A 224 -13.76 -18.18 0.39
CA ALA A 224 -14.17 -17.71 1.72
C ALA A 224 -13.55 -16.34 2.04
N PHE A 225 -12.25 -16.19 1.79
CA PHE A 225 -11.53 -14.93 1.94
C PHE A 225 -12.10 -13.86 1.01
N LEU A 226 -12.25 -14.17 -0.27
CA LEU A 226 -12.74 -13.23 -1.29
C LEU A 226 -14.20 -12.79 -1.04
N ASN A 227 -15.05 -13.66 -0.47
CA ASN A 227 -16.42 -13.32 -0.11
C ASN A 227 -16.50 -12.25 1.00
N LEU A 228 -15.47 -12.15 1.85
CA LEU A 228 -15.36 -11.12 2.89
C LEU A 228 -14.63 -9.88 2.38
N ALA A 229 -13.50 -10.07 1.74
CA ALA A 229 -12.68 -8.98 1.20
C ALA A 229 -13.38 -8.22 0.07
N LYS A 230 -14.12 -8.88 -0.80
CA LYS A 230 -14.91 -8.31 -1.91
C LYS A 230 -14.19 -7.15 -2.63
N PRO A 231 -12.93 -7.35 -3.09
CA PRO A 231 -12.16 -6.27 -3.69
C PRO A 231 -12.84 -5.75 -4.95
N THR A 232 -12.88 -4.41 -5.10
CA THR A 232 -13.29 -3.78 -6.35
C THR A 232 -12.25 -4.02 -7.44
N TYR A 233 -10.98 -3.96 -7.06
CA TYR A 233 -9.82 -4.15 -7.93
C TYR A 233 -8.91 -5.23 -7.36
N SER A 234 -8.53 -6.19 -8.18
CA SER A 234 -7.59 -7.25 -7.86
C SER A 234 -6.36 -7.13 -8.74
N ILE A 235 -5.20 -6.95 -8.12
CA ILE A 235 -3.93 -6.79 -8.81
C ILE A 235 -3.13 -8.08 -8.64
N ILE A 236 -2.67 -8.65 -9.74
CA ILE A 236 -1.85 -9.86 -9.75
C ILE A 236 -0.47 -9.49 -10.28
N SER A 237 0.53 -9.51 -9.39
CA SER A 237 1.93 -9.44 -9.77
C SER A 237 2.36 -10.83 -10.24
N VAL A 238 2.78 -10.96 -11.49
CA VAL A 238 3.08 -12.27 -12.10
C VAL A 238 3.88 -12.08 -13.38
N GLY A 239 4.78 -13.01 -13.68
CA GLY A 239 5.55 -13.04 -14.92
C GLY A 239 4.80 -13.71 -16.07
N ALA A 240 4.99 -13.21 -17.31
CA ALA A 240 4.29 -13.70 -18.50
C ALA A 240 4.59 -15.16 -18.86
N LYS A 241 5.79 -15.65 -18.56
CA LYS A 241 6.23 -17.02 -18.89
C LYS A 241 6.66 -17.79 -17.65
N ASN A 242 5.90 -17.61 -16.54
CA ASN A 242 6.22 -18.31 -15.31
C ASN A 242 5.95 -19.82 -15.41
N SER A 243 6.83 -20.63 -14.83
CA SER A 243 6.74 -22.08 -14.82
C SER A 243 5.61 -22.62 -13.92
N TYR A 244 5.10 -21.81 -13.03
CA TYR A 244 4.04 -22.16 -12.07
C TYR A 244 2.64 -22.17 -12.68
N LYS A 245 2.49 -21.66 -13.91
CA LYS A 245 1.20 -21.47 -14.60
C LYS A 245 0.26 -20.53 -13.82
N HIS A 246 0.84 -19.56 -13.11
CA HIS A 246 0.07 -18.50 -12.43
C HIS A 246 -0.27 -17.35 -13.40
N PRO A 247 -1.41 -16.65 -13.20
CA PRO A 247 -2.49 -17.03 -12.28
C PRO A 247 -3.24 -18.25 -12.79
N THR A 248 -3.69 -19.09 -11.85
CA THR A 248 -4.47 -20.29 -12.19
C THR A 248 -5.89 -19.94 -12.62
N THR A 249 -6.51 -20.81 -13.40
CA THR A 249 -7.91 -20.66 -13.84
C THR A 249 -8.86 -20.59 -12.64
N GLU A 250 -8.57 -21.36 -11.59
CA GLU A 250 -9.35 -21.37 -10.34
C GLU A 250 -9.37 -20.02 -9.67
N THR A 251 -8.22 -19.37 -9.53
CA THR A 251 -8.13 -18.05 -8.90
C THR A 251 -8.81 -16.97 -9.73
N LEU A 252 -8.61 -17.00 -11.06
CA LEU A 252 -9.31 -16.09 -11.97
C LEU A 252 -10.83 -16.28 -11.91
N SER A 253 -11.31 -17.53 -11.84
CA SER A 253 -12.74 -17.84 -11.68
C SER A 253 -13.31 -17.29 -10.36
N ARG A 254 -12.59 -17.48 -9.24
CA ARG A 254 -13.00 -16.94 -7.92
C ARG A 254 -13.11 -15.41 -7.95
N LEU A 255 -12.15 -14.72 -8.55
CA LEU A 255 -12.15 -13.26 -8.69
C LEU A 255 -13.28 -12.77 -9.59
N THR A 256 -13.55 -13.47 -10.69
CA THR A 256 -14.65 -13.16 -11.61
C THR A 256 -16.01 -13.36 -10.91
N LYS A 257 -16.16 -14.40 -10.11
CA LYS A 257 -17.40 -14.69 -9.36
C LYS A 257 -17.79 -13.57 -8.41
N ILE A 258 -16.81 -12.89 -7.79
CA ILE A 258 -17.05 -11.72 -6.95
C ILE A 258 -17.11 -10.40 -7.73
N LYS A 259 -17.03 -10.45 -9.06
CA LYS A 259 -17.07 -9.30 -9.98
C LYS A 259 -15.93 -8.30 -9.74
N SER A 260 -14.76 -8.75 -9.30
CA SER A 260 -13.58 -7.91 -9.15
C SER A 260 -12.99 -7.56 -10.53
N LYS A 261 -12.53 -6.33 -10.70
CA LYS A 261 -11.76 -5.93 -11.90
C LYS A 261 -10.31 -6.38 -11.74
N ILE A 262 -9.87 -7.26 -12.63
CA ILE A 262 -8.57 -7.91 -12.57
C ILE A 262 -7.56 -7.15 -13.42
N TYR A 263 -6.40 -6.84 -12.84
CA TYR A 263 -5.23 -6.29 -13.52
C TYR A 263 -4.03 -7.20 -13.26
N ARG A 264 -3.22 -7.47 -14.29
CA ARG A 264 -2.08 -8.38 -14.21
C ARG A 264 -0.84 -7.68 -14.75
N THR A 265 0.29 -7.80 -14.04
CA THR A 265 1.55 -7.15 -14.45
C THR A 265 2.12 -7.75 -15.74
N ASP A 266 1.96 -9.04 -15.98
CA ASP A 266 2.40 -9.70 -17.22
C ASP A 266 1.71 -9.15 -18.47
N GLN A 267 0.50 -8.65 -18.33
CA GLN A 267 -0.28 -8.09 -19.43
C GLN A 267 -0.18 -6.57 -19.53
N LYS A 268 -0.10 -5.90 -18.38
CA LYS A 268 -0.23 -4.44 -18.28
C LYS A 268 1.06 -3.71 -17.93
N GLY A 269 2.17 -4.43 -17.71
CA GLY A 269 3.38 -3.84 -17.15
C GLY A 269 3.14 -3.35 -15.72
N THR A 270 3.84 -2.34 -15.30
CA THR A 270 3.63 -1.72 -13.98
C THR A 270 2.23 -1.11 -13.88
N ILE A 271 1.53 -1.40 -12.78
CA ILE A 271 0.17 -0.94 -12.52
C ILE A 271 0.24 0.10 -11.40
N LYS A 272 -0.26 1.31 -11.68
CA LYS A 272 -0.33 2.41 -10.71
C LYS A 272 -1.77 2.65 -10.30
N VAL A 273 -2.02 2.59 -9.01
CA VAL A 273 -3.29 2.94 -8.35
C VAL A 273 -3.12 4.29 -7.67
N VAL A 274 -4.03 5.21 -7.90
CA VAL A 274 -4.07 6.54 -7.29
C VAL A 274 -5.36 6.67 -6.50
N SER A 275 -5.25 7.03 -5.23
CA SER A 275 -6.37 7.27 -4.32
C SER A 275 -6.33 8.69 -3.77
N ASP A 276 -7.42 9.42 -3.86
CA ASP A 276 -7.62 10.69 -3.15
C ASP A 276 -8.30 10.51 -1.78
N GLY A 277 -8.41 9.26 -1.33
CA GLY A 277 -9.10 8.87 -0.10
C GLY A 277 -10.62 8.65 -0.28
N GLN A 278 -11.16 8.91 -1.46
CA GLN A 278 -12.56 8.66 -1.81
C GLN A 278 -12.71 7.87 -3.11
N LYS A 279 -11.95 8.26 -4.12
CA LYS A 279 -11.95 7.63 -5.46
C LYS A 279 -10.61 6.97 -5.74
N ILE A 280 -10.68 5.90 -6.50
CA ILE A 280 -9.52 5.17 -7.00
C ILE A 280 -9.49 5.27 -8.51
N THR A 281 -8.32 5.60 -9.04
CA THR A 281 -8.01 5.59 -10.47
C THR A 281 -6.84 4.64 -10.71
N ILE A 282 -6.92 3.84 -11.76
CA ILE A 282 -5.85 2.90 -12.14
C ILE A 282 -5.31 3.29 -13.51
N THR A 283 -4.00 3.34 -13.61
CA THR A 283 -3.26 3.50 -14.87
C THR A 283 -2.27 2.35 -15.02
N THR A 284 -1.98 1.98 -16.25
CA THR A 284 -1.11 0.86 -16.58
C THR A 284 -0.05 1.31 -17.59
N GLU A 285 1.12 0.71 -17.50
CA GLU A 285 2.24 1.02 -18.40
C GLU A 285 1.94 0.60 -19.84
N LYS A 286 1.29 -0.56 -20.02
CA LYS A 286 0.83 -1.08 -21.31
C LYS A 286 -0.69 -0.91 -21.40
N LYS A 287 -1.19 -0.63 -22.60
CA LYS A 287 -2.62 -0.49 -22.87
C LYS A 287 -3.38 -1.81 -22.82
#